data_07e778fa406c4f06572c32a12b695f91
#
_entry.id   07e778fa406c4f06572c32a12b695f91
#
_cell.length_a   1.000
_cell.length_b   1.000
_cell.length_c   1.000
_cell.angle_alpha   90.00
_cell.angle_beta   90.00
_cell.angle_gamma   90.00
#
_symmetry.space_group_name_H-M   'P 1'
#
loop_
_entity.id
_entity.type
_entity.pdbx_description
1 polymer ?
#
loop_
_entity_poly.entity_id
_entity_poly.type
_entity_poly.pdbx_seq_one_letter_code
_entity_poly.pdbx_strand_id
1 'polypeptide(L)'
;MHKYGFAIYYGDDLKQDFNFGKQMKQAVFLIQSPDRKGLVSGITTFFYRNGFNILHCQQYTDTCEGEYYMRVRLDLSDMELTRKQLEDDFSAFATEYGFRYSVYYLDQPQRVAVLVSKTSHCLYDLLTLNQEGELPCEIPLIISNHPDLEHVADKFRVPFFCCPIVNGDKASQEAQILELLERHLIDLVVLARYMQVLSNGFTERYPRRIINIHHAFLPAFQGGNPYQRAWERGVKMIGATAHYATAELDEGPIIEQDVERITHEADPAELKHIGSGIEKRVLTRAVRAHLEHRIITTGRRTVVFSR
;
A
#
# COMPACT_ATOMS: atom_id res chain seq x y z
N MET A 1 41.16 16.17 -11.53
CA MET A 1 40.21 16.99 -12.31
C MET A 1 39.52 16.10 -13.34
N HIS A 2 38.37 15.53 -13.03
CA HIS A 2 37.49 14.94 -14.05
C HIS A 2 36.07 15.33 -13.65
N LYS A 3 35.51 16.24 -14.48
CA LYS A 3 34.13 16.70 -14.40
C LYS A 3 33.24 15.63 -15.05
N TYR A 4 32.31 15.04 -14.30
CA TYR A 4 31.18 14.31 -14.84
C TYR A 4 30.02 15.29 -15.01
N GLY A 5 29.78 15.70 -16.25
CA GLY A 5 28.61 16.45 -16.63
C GLY A 5 27.41 15.48 -16.77
N PHE A 6 26.37 15.68 -16.00
CA PHE A 6 25.08 15.02 -16.21
C PHE A 6 24.37 15.73 -17.36
N ALA A 7 24.21 15.03 -18.48
CA ALA A 7 23.32 15.44 -19.56
C ALA A 7 21.89 15.02 -19.21
N ILE A 8 21.04 16.01 -18.96
CA ILE A 8 19.59 15.83 -18.80
C ILE A 8 19.02 15.75 -20.23
N TYR A 9 18.59 14.57 -20.64
CA TYR A 9 17.75 14.41 -21.82
C TYR A 9 16.29 14.57 -21.42
N TYR A 10 15.71 15.72 -21.71
CA TYR A 10 14.26 15.89 -21.78
C TYR A 10 13.79 15.33 -23.13
N GLY A 11 13.16 14.17 -23.11
CA GLY A 11 12.39 13.62 -24.22
C GLY A 11 10.91 13.78 -23.91
N ASP A 12 10.30 14.87 -24.42
CA ASP A 12 8.86 15.01 -24.56
C ASP A 12 8.37 14.10 -25.68
N ASP A 13 8.15 12.82 -25.41
CA ASP A 13 7.33 11.94 -26.28
C ASP A 13 7.39 10.49 -25.77
N LEU A 14 6.78 10.21 -24.61
CA LEU A 14 6.34 8.85 -24.23
C LEU A 14 5.12 8.96 -23.30
N LYS A 15 4.02 9.51 -23.80
CA LYS A 15 2.70 9.13 -23.31
C LYS A 15 2.45 7.71 -23.81
N GLN A 16 2.89 6.71 -23.05
CA GLN A 16 2.29 5.39 -23.18
C GLN A 16 0.85 5.55 -22.70
N ASP A 17 -0.09 5.48 -23.65
CA ASP A 17 -1.50 5.30 -23.38
C ASP A 17 -1.69 3.98 -22.62
N PHE A 18 -1.47 4.02 -21.30
CA PHE A 18 -2.05 3.05 -20.41
C PHE A 18 -3.55 3.26 -20.49
N ASN A 19 -4.18 2.40 -21.27
CA ASN A 19 -5.61 2.35 -21.43
C ASN A 19 -6.25 1.90 -20.10
N PHE A 20 -6.21 2.78 -19.08
CA PHE A 20 -7.08 2.69 -17.92
C PHE A 20 -8.49 2.88 -18.47
N GLY A 21 -9.12 1.74 -18.84
CA GLY A 21 -10.42 1.71 -19.47
C GLY A 21 -11.39 2.64 -18.78
N LYS A 22 -12.06 3.47 -19.59
CA LYS A 22 -13.11 4.44 -19.24
C LYS A 22 -12.91 5.04 -17.85
N GLN A 23 -12.44 6.29 -17.81
CA GLN A 23 -12.28 7.07 -16.56
C GLN A 23 -13.45 6.74 -15.61
N MET A 24 -13.20 5.94 -14.58
CA MET A 24 -14.25 5.46 -13.68
C MET A 24 -14.72 6.63 -12.84
N LYS A 25 -15.85 7.22 -13.23
CA LYS A 25 -16.51 8.25 -12.42
C LYS A 25 -17.11 7.60 -11.18
N GLN A 26 -16.29 7.23 -10.24
CA GLN A 26 -16.68 6.55 -9.02
C GLN A 26 -15.98 7.16 -7.81
N ALA A 27 -16.62 7.09 -6.65
CA ALA A 27 -16.02 7.42 -5.38
C ALA A 27 -16.18 6.29 -4.37
N VAL A 28 -15.21 6.16 -3.46
CA VAL A 28 -15.27 5.27 -2.31
C VAL A 28 -15.33 6.11 -1.04
N PHE A 29 -16.34 5.86 -0.22
CA PHE A 29 -16.45 6.38 1.13
C PHE A 29 -16.08 5.29 2.13
N LEU A 30 -15.09 5.59 2.98
CA LEU A 30 -14.78 4.79 4.16
C LEU A 30 -15.34 5.53 5.37
N ILE A 31 -16.22 4.89 6.13
CA ILE A 31 -16.96 5.51 7.22
C ILE A 31 -16.74 4.69 8.48
N GLN A 32 -16.53 5.38 9.61
CA GLN A 32 -16.38 4.80 10.93
C GLN A 32 -17.16 5.62 11.96
N SER A 33 -17.85 4.94 12.87
CA SER A 33 -18.56 5.59 13.99
C SER A 33 -18.77 4.63 15.15
N PRO A 34 -19.12 5.11 16.36
CA PRO A 34 -19.72 4.26 17.37
C PRO A 34 -20.97 3.55 16.82
N ASP A 35 -21.13 2.26 17.16
CA ASP A 35 -22.26 1.45 16.67
C ASP A 35 -23.59 1.91 17.27
N ARG A 36 -24.61 2.03 16.43
CA ARG A 36 -25.99 2.35 16.83
C ARG A 36 -26.98 1.99 15.76
N LYS A 37 -28.25 1.89 16.15
CA LYS A 37 -29.35 1.62 15.21
C LYS A 37 -29.49 2.74 14.18
N GLY A 38 -29.77 2.35 12.93
CA GLY A 38 -30.11 3.28 11.85
C GLY A 38 -28.91 3.77 11.01
N LEU A 39 -27.65 3.39 11.31
CA LEU A 39 -26.48 3.84 10.56
C LEU A 39 -26.58 3.51 9.06
N VAL A 40 -26.85 2.24 8.74
CA VAL A 40 -27.01 1.80 7.34
C VAL A 40 -28.10 2.60 6.62
N SER A 41 -29.28 2.68 7.24
CA SER A 41 -30.40 3.42 6.68
C SER A 41 -30.09 4.89 6.47
N GLY A 42 -29.48 5.55 7.47
CA GLY A 42 -29.10 6.96 7.39
C GLY A 42 -28.13 7.23 6.25
N ILE A 43 -27.02 6.46 6.19
CA ILE A 43 -25.99 6.63 5.16
C ILE A 43 -26.53 6.34 3.75
N THR A 44 -27.26 5.24 3.56
CA THR A 44 -27.79 4.89 2.24
C THR A 44 -28.88 5.86 1.80
N THR A 45 -29.70 6.37 2.74
CA THR A 45 -30.70 7.41 2.45
C THR A 45 -30.04 8.72 2.04
N PHE A 46 -28.93 9.10 2.68
CA PHE A 46 -28.17 10.29 2.26
C PHE A 46 -27.75 10.19 0.78
N PHE A 47 -27.12 9.09 0.38
CA PHE A 47 -26.69 8.90 -1.01
C PHE A 47 -27.87 8.84 -1.98
N TYR A 48 -28.95 8.13 -1.62
CA TYR A 48 -30.15 8.04 -2.43
C TYR A 48 -30.79 9.43 -2.67
N ARG A 49 -30.95 10.25 -1.61
CA ARG A 49 -31.56 11.59 -1.71
C ARG A 49 -30.74 12.55 -2.55
N ASN A 50 -29.42 12.36 -2.62
CA ASN A 50 -28.51 13.14 -3.46
C ASN A 50 -28.32 12.55 -4.85
N GLY A 51 -29.16 11.57 -5.27
CA GLY A 51 -29.17 11.01 -6.62
C GLY A 51 -28.06 10.02 -6.94
N PHE A 52 -27.35 9.50 -5.94
CA PHE A 52 -26.25 8.56 -6.18
C PHE A 52 -26.71 7.11 -6.22
N ASN A 53 -26.21 6.35 -7.21
CA ASN A 53 -26.31 4.91 -7.23
C ASN A 53 -25.17 4.25 -6.45
N ILE A 54 -25.54 3.35 -5.52
CA ILE A 54 -24.56 2.57 -4.74
C ILE A 54 -24.19 1.33 -5.54
N LEU A 55 -22.94 1.26 -6.02
CA LEU A 55 -22.40 0.13 -6.75
C LEU A 55 -21.97 -1.02 -5.84
N HIS A 56 -21.47 -0.70 -4.66
CA HIS A 56 -21.03 -1.68 -3.69
C HIS A 56 -21.12 -1.11 -2.28
N CYS A 57 -21.57 -1.95 -1.34
CA CYS A 57 -21.70 -1.57 0.05
C CYS A 57 -21.29 -2.74 0.95
N GLN A 58 -20.34 -2.50 1.81
CA GLN A 58 -19.89 -3.48 2.80
C GLN A 58 -19.86 -2.81 4.17
N GLN A 59 -20.19 -3.58 5.20
CA GLN A 59 -20.19 -3.11 6.57
C GLN A 59 -19.64 -4.16 7.52
N TYR A 60 -19.13 -3.70 8.65
CA TYR A 60 -18.69 -4.54 9.74
C TYR A 60 -18.95 -3.80 11.09
N THR A 61 -19.51 -4.50 12.07
CA THR A 61 -19.63 -4.01 13.43
C THR A 61 -18.67 -4.79 14.34
N ASP A 62 -17.74 -4.10 14.94
CA ASP A 62 -16.89 -4.64 16.00
C ASP A 62 -17.69 -4.56 17.33
N THR A 63 -18.32 -5.65 17.70
CA THR A 63 -19.14 -5.72 18.92
C THR A 63 -18.32 -5.63 20.22
N CYS A 64 -17.01 -5.90 20.16
CA CYS A 64 -16.13 -5.80 21.32
C CYS A 64 -15.74 -4.35 21.62
N GLU A 65 -15.53 -3.55 20.59
CA GLU A 65 -15.15 -2.13 20.70
C GLU A 65 -16.37 -1.21 20.57
N GLY A 66 -17.53 -1.72 20.16
CA GLY A 66 -18.72 -0.93 19.90
C GLY A 66 -18.57 0.03 18.72
N GLU A 67 -17.76 -0.32 17.74
CA GLU A 67 -17.45 0.49 16.55
C GLU A 67 -18.07 -0.12 15.28
N TYR A 68 -18.57 0.75 14.43
CA TYR A 68 -19.14 0.43 13.13
C TYR A 68 -18.25 0.94 12.00
N TYR A 69 -18.08 0.13 10.97
CA TYR A 69 -17.26 0.41 9.79
C TYR A 69 -18.07 0.15 8.54
N MET A 70 -17.99 1.05 7.56
CA MET A 70 -18.67 0.90 6.28
C MET A 70 -17.80 1.37 5.13
N ARG A 71 -17.83 0.63 4.04
CA ARG A 71 -17.27 1.01 2.76
C ARG A 71 -18.38 1.08 1.74
N VAL A 72 -18.56 2.25 1.10
CA VAL A 72 -19.55 2.47 0.05
C VAL A 72 -18.83 2.91 -1.21
N ARG A 73 -19.13 2.28 -2.34
CA ARG A 73 -18.67 2.71 -3.66
C ARG A 73 -19.86 3.23 -4.46
N LEU A 74 -19.73 4.47 -4.93
CA LEU A 74 -20.76 5.19 -5.63
C LEU A 74 -20.44 5.32 -7.12
N ASP A 75 -21.48 5.30 -7.96
CA ASP A 75 -21.44 5.79 -9.33
C ASP A 75 -21.62 7.31 -9.33
N LEU A 76 -20.70 8.01 -9.99
CA LEU A 76 -20.75 9.47 -10.17
C LEU A 76 -21.03 9.87 -11.63
N SER A 77 -21.45 8.94 -12.49
CA SER A 77 -21.64 9.18 -13.93
C SER A 77 -22.68 10.27 -14.19
N ASP A 78 -23.75 10.27 -13.40
CA ASP A 78 -24.87 11.19 -13.51
C ASP A 78 -24.87 12.26 -12.38
N MET A 79 -23.69 12.48 -11.76
CA MET A 79 -23.58 13.45 -10.66
C MET A 79 -23.81 14.88 -11.14
N GLU A 80 -24.86 15.52 -10.60
CA GLU A 80 -25.17 16.94 -10.85
C GLU A 80 -24.39 17.89 -9.92
N LEU A 81 -23.98 17.40 -8.75
CA LEU A 81 -23.19 18.15 -7.78
C LEU A 81 -21.70 18.20 -8.17
N THR A 82 -21.01 19.26 -7.78
CA THR A 82 -19.54 19.25 -7.79
C THR A 82 -19.01 18.34 -6.68
N ARG A 83 -17.77 17.84 -6.81
CA ARG A 83 -17.11 17.06 -5.73
C ARG A 83 -17.11 17.83 -4.42
N LYS A 84 -16.82 19.12 -4.48
CA LYS A 84 -16.81 19.97 -3.29
C LYS A 84 -18.17 20.02 -2.61
N GLN A 85 -19.26 20.18 -3.37
CA GLN A 85 -20.62 20.16 -2.81
C GLN A 85 -20.94 18.81 -2.15
N LEU A 86 -20.60 17.68 -2.81
CA LEU A 86 -20.78 16.36 -2.23
C LEU A 86 -20.00 16.19 -0.91
N GLU A 87 -18.75 16.67 -0.87
CA GLU A 87 -17.92 16.61 0.33
C GLU A 87 -18.45 17.54 1.44
N ASP A 88 -18.87 18.75 1.11
CA ASP A 88 -19.45 19.69 2.07
C ASP A 88 -20.77 19.15 2.65
N ASP A 89 -21.67 18.61 1.82
CA ASP A 89 -22.94 18.02 2.24
C ASP A 89 -22.72 16.76 3.09
N PHE A 90 -21.78 15.89 2.68
CA PHE A 90 -21.45 14.70 3.46
C PHE A 90 -20.75 15.06 4.78
N SER A 91 -19.94 16.13 4.79
CA SER A 91 -19.30 16.63 6.02
C SER A 91 -20.32 17.12 7.04
N ALA A 92 -21.34 17.85 6.59
CA ALA A 92 -22.43 18.28 7.45
C ALA A 92 -23.20 17.08 8.04
N PHE A 93 -23.56 16.12 7.17
CA PHE A 93 -24.21 14.87 7.58
C PHE A 93 -23.32 14.05 8.55
N ALA A 94 -22.03 13.92 8.26
CA ALA A 94 -21.09 13.20 9.10
C ALA A 94 -20.96 13.85 10.49
N THR A 95 -20.98 15.17 10.55
CA THR A 95 -20.93 15.93 11.81
C THR A 95 -22.18 15.66 12.67
N GLU A 96 -23.36 15.72 12.05
CA GLU A 96 -24.63 15.43 12.73
C GLU A 96 -24.67 14.02 13.33
N TYR A 97 -24.11 13.05 12.57
CA TYR A 97 -24.11 11.65 12.99
C TYR A 97 -22.84 11.22 13.73
N GLY A 98 -21.85 12.08 13.89
CA GLY A 98 -20.60 11.74 14.58
C GLY A 98 -19.72 10.73 13.80
N PHE A 99 -19.76 10.76 12.46
CA PHE A 99 -18.94 9.90 11.63
C PHE A 99 -17.52 10.45 11.47
N ARG A 100 -16.55 9.55 11.45
CA ARG A 100 -15.22 9.77 10.86
C ARG A 100 -15.26 9.16 9.47
N TYR A 101 -14.76 9.86 8.46
CA TYR A 101 -14.81 9.35 7.09
C TYR A 101 -13.62 9.79 6.25
N SER A 102 -13.44 9.11 5.13
CA SER A 102 -12.54 9.50 4.05
C SER A 102 -13.22 9.25 2.70
N VAL A 103 -12.96 10.13 1.74
CA VAL A 103 -13.50 10.01 0.38
C VAL A 103 -12.34 9.87 -0.60
N TYR A 104 -12.47 8.96 -1.56
CA TYR A 104 -11.50 8.70 -2.61
C TYR A 104 -12.18 8.66 -3.96
N TYR A 105 -11.65 9.39 -4.93
CA TYR A 105 -12.13 9.41 -6.31
C TYR A 105 -11.27 8.48 -7.16
N LEU A 106 -11.91 7.55 -7.89
CA LEU A 106 -11.21 6.48 -8.61
C LEU A 106 -10.79 6.86 -10.04
N ASP A 107 -10.97 8.10 -10.45
CA ASP A 107 -10.54 8.62 -11.75
C ASP A 107 -9.08 9.07 -11.80
N GLN A 108 -8.41 9.09 -10.66
CA GLN A 108 -6.99 9.40 -10.55
C GLN A 108 -6.26 8.20 -9.92
N PRO A 109 -5.39 7.51 -10.68
CA PRO A 109 -4.61 6.42 -10.14
C PRO A 109 -3.61 6.95 -9.11
N GLN A 110 -3.45 6.22 -8.00
CA GLN A 110 -2.42 6.55 -7.01
C GLN A 110 -1.02 6.34 -7.58
N ARG A 111 -0.08 7.18 -7.16
CA ARG A 111 1.33 7.13 -7.55
C ARG A 111 2.12 6.39 -6.48
N VAL A 112 2.70 5.26 -6.87
CA VAL A 112 3.39 4.33 -5.96
C VAL A 112 4.89 4.34 -6.20
N ALA A 113 5.68 4.60 -5.16
CA ALA A 113 7.12 4.36 -5.18
C ALA A 113 7.43 2.97 -4.60
N VAL A 114 8.27 2.19 -5.27
CA VAL A 114 8.71 0.88 -4.78
C VAL A 114 10.15 0.99 -4.30
N LEU A 115 10.38 0.79 -2.99
CA LEU A 115 11.70 0.76 -2.38
C LEU A 115 12.20 -0.68 -2.27
N VAL A 116 13.42 -0.92 -2.72
CA VAL A 116 14.03 -2.26 -2.78
C VAL A 116 15.47 -2.25 -2.28
N SER A 117 16.02 -3.42 -1.95
CA SER A 117 17.47 -3.61 -1.73
C SER A 117 18.06 -4.56 -2.80
N LYS A 118 18.27 -5.84 -2.45
CA LYS A 118 18.96 -6.80 -3.34
C LYS A 118 18.07 -7.91 -3.89
N THR A 119 16.93 -8.18 -3.25
CA THR A 119 16.03 -9.27 -3.66
C THR A 119 14.91 -8.77 -4.56
N SER A 120 14.70 -9.46 -5.67
CA SER A 120 13.87 -8.96 -6.78
C SER A 120 12.45 -9.51 -6.84
N HIS A 121 12.15 -10.61 -6.12
CA HIS A 121 10.90 -11.36 -6.32
C HIS A 121 9.62 -10.52 -6.10
N CYS A 122 9.58 -9.70 -5.05
CA CYS A 122 8.45 -8.79 -4.81
C CYS A 122 8.38 -7.67 -5.85
N LEU A 123 9.53 -7.13 -6.28
CA LEU A 123 9.58 -6.09 -7.31
C LEU A 123 9.03 -6.62 -8.64
N TYR A 124 9.50 -7.78 -9.09
CA TYR A 124 8.99 -8.40 -10.33
C TYR A 124 7.48 -8.61 -10.29
N ASP A 125 6.97 -9.13 -9.18
CA ASP A 125 5.53 -9.40 -9.02
C ASP A 125 4.70 -8.11 -9.13
N LEU A 126 5.08 -7.06 -8.41
CA LEU A 126 4.40 -5.76 -8.44
C LEU A 126 4.43 -5.13 -9.84
N LEU A 127 5.58 -5.14 -10.51
CA LEU A 127 5.74 -4.55 -11.84
C LEU A 127 4.96 -5.33 -12.90
N THR A 128 4.97 -6.67 -12.83
CA THR A 128 4.20 -7.52 -13.75
C THR A 128 2.71 -7.26 -13.60
N LEU A 129 2.18 -7.30 -12.39
CA LEU A 129 0.75 -7.07 -12.14
C LEU A 129 0.31 -5.64 -12.46
N ASN A 130 1.20 -4.66 -12.29
CA ASN A 130 0.93 -3.29 -12.74
C ASN A 130 0.85 -3.21 -14.26
N GLN A 131 1.79 -3.83 -14.99
CA GLN A 131 1.79 -3.87 -16.45
C GLN A 131 0.57 -4.62 -17.02
N GLU A 132 0.08 -5.64 -16.34
CA GLU A 132 -1.12 -6.40 -16.68
C GLU A 132 -2.44 -5.67 -16.31
N GLY A 133 -2.34 -4.50 -15.65
CA GLY A 133 -3.50 -3.71 -15.22
C GLY A 133 -4.20 -4.27 -13.98
N GLU A 134 -3.59 -5.23 -13.28
CA GLU A 134 -4.15 -5.81 -12.06
C GLU A 134 -3.93 -4.95 -10.80
N LEU A 135 -2.95 -4.06 -10.82
CA LEU A 135 -2.73 -3.04 -9.79
C LEU A 135 -3.08 -1.66 -10.36
N PRO A 136 -4.19 -1.02 -9.90
CA PRO A 136 -4.69 0.24 -10.46
C PRO A 136 -3.89 1.44 -9.92
N CYS A 137 -2.62 1.54 -10.28
CA CYS A 137 -1.73 2.62 -9.86
C CYS A 137 -0.71 2.95 -10.95
N GLU A 138 -0.04 4.09 -10.82
CA GLU A 138 1.19 4.41 -11.53
C GLU A 138 2.39 4.04 -10.67
N ILE A 139 3.45 3.50 -11.27
CA ILE A 139 4.74 3.27 -10.59
C ILE A 139 5.79 4.15 -11.28
N PRO A 140 5.90 5.45 -10.92
CA PRO A 140 6.77 6.39 -11.60
C PRO A 140 8.25 6.21 -11.28
N LEU A 141 8.60 5.52 -10.19
CA LEU A 141 10.00 5.30 -9.82
C LEU A 141 10.17 4.09 -8.89
N ILE A 142 11.38 3.53 -8.98
CA ILE A 142 11.93 2.56 -8.06
C ILE A 142 13.12 3.20 -7.36
N ILE A 143 13.21 3.05 -6.05
CA ILE A 143 14.34 3.54 -5.25
C ILE A 143 15.04 2.37 -4.59
N SER A 144 16.37 2.36 -4.61
CA SER A 144 17.15 1.31 -3.97
C SER A 144 18.37 1.88 -3.24
N ASN A 145 18.79 1.21 -2.18
CA ASN A 145 20.09 1.49 -1.53
C ASN A 145 21.26 0.71 -2.16
N HIS A 146 20.99 -0.08 -3.23
CA HIS A 146 21.97 -0.85 -4.00
C HIS A 146 21.64 -0.79 -5.50
N PRO A 147 22.64 -0.90 -6.40
CA PRO A 147 22.40 -0.89 -7.84
C PRO A 147 21.88 -2.23 -8.40
N ASP A 148 21.88 -3.29 -7.59
CA ASP A 148 21.66 -4.68 -8.00
C ASP A 148 20.39 -4.91 -8.86
N LEU A 149 19.33 -4.09 -8.65
CA LEU A 149 18.04 -4.26 -9.31
C LEU A 149 17.75 -3.24 -10.42
N GLU A 150 18.73 -2.42 -10.82
CA GLU A 150 18.59 -1.46 -11.92
C GLU A 150 18.15 -2.15 -13.22
N HIS A 151 18.74 -3.33 -13.54
CA HIS A 151 18.39 -4.14 -14.70
C HIS A 151 16.91 -4.60 -14.72
N VAL A 152 16.26 -4.72 -13.53
CA VAL A 152 14.83 -5.03 -13.44
C VAL A 152 14.00 -3.79 -13.81
N ALA A 153 14.37 -2.63 -13.28
CA ALA A 153 13.72 -1.36 -13.60
C ALA A 153 13.79 -1.07 -15.10
N ASP A 154 14.96 -1.24 -15.72
CA ASP A 154 15.17 -1.09 -17.16
C ASP A 154 14.25 -1.98 -17.99
N LYS A 155 14.11 -3.26 -17.61
CA LYS A 155 13.23 -4.23 -18.27
C LYS A 155 11.78 -3.77 -18.31
N PHE A 156 11.31 -3.14 -17.24
CA PHE A 156 9.95 -2.61 -17.13
C PHE A 156 9.85 -1.13 -17.53
N ARG A 157 10.97 -0.50 -17.91
CA ARG A 157 11.05 0.93 -18.29
C ARG A 157 10.58 1.88 -17.19
N VAL A 158 10.86 1.53 -15.94
CA VAL A 158 10.57 2.38 -14.78
C VAL A 158 11.85 3.08 -14.33
N PRO A 159 11.86 4.40 -14.10
CA PRO A 159 13.01 5.12 -13.57
C PRO A 159 13.55 4.50 -12.27
N PHE A 160 14.88 4.32 -12.20
CA PHE A 160 15.57 3.74 -11.04
C PHE A 160 16.50 4.76 -10.42
N PHE A 161 16.41 4.92 -9.09
CA PHE A 161 17.26 5.81 -8.32
C PHE A 161 18.03 5.04 -7.26
N CYS A 162 19.36 5.02 -7.39
CA CYS A 162 20.23 4.42 -6.37
C CYS A 162 20.59 5.46 -5.32
N CYS A 163 20.10 5.28 -4.10
CA CYS A 163 20.36 6.14 -2.93
C CYS A 163 21.11 5.34 -1.86
N PRO A 164 22.43 5.13 -1.99
CA PRO A 164 23.21 4.36 -1.01
C PRO A 164 23.40 5.13 0.29
N ILE A 165 23.59 4.41 1.41
CA ILE A 165 24.06 4.99 2.65
C ILE A 165 25.58 5.18 2.54
N VAL A 166 26.04 6.41 2.45
CA VAL A 166 27.47 6.77 2.36
C VAL A 166 27.98 7.12 3.75
N ASN A 167 29.10 6.50 4.17
CA ASN A 167 29.74 6.75 5.47
C ASN A 167 28.80 6.60 6.71
N GLY A 168 27.74 5.79 6.60
CA GLY A 168 26.77 5.64 7.68
C GLY A 168 25.74 6.78 7.80
N ASP A 169 25.78 7.77 6.90
CA ASP A 169 24.87 8.92 6.90
C ASP A 169 23.50 8.52 6.30
N LYS A 170 22.66 7.95 7.15
CA LYS A 170 21.30 7.56 6.83
C LYS A 170 20.37 8.76 6.69
N ALA A 171 20.64 9.84 7.44
CA ALA A 171 19.78 11.02 7.41
C ALA A 171 19.82 11.70 6.03
N SER A 172 21.00 11.86 5.43
CA SER A 172 21.16 12.38 4.08
C SER A 172 20.52 11.47 3.03
N GLN A 173 20.62 10.14 3.19
CA GLN A 173 19.94 9.19 2.31
C GLN A 173 18.41 9.35 2.37
N GLU A 174 17.84 9.39 3.58
CA GLU A 174 16.38 9.55 3.75
C GLU A 174 15.90 10.91 3.22
N ALA A 175 16.66 11.98 3.41
CA ALA A 175 16.34 13.29 2.84
C ALA A 175 16.28 13.24 1.30
N GLN A 176 17.25 12.58 0.66
CA GLN A 176 17.26 12.38 -0.80
C GLN A 176 16.05 11.56 -1.27
N ILE A 177 15.70 10.50 -0.54
CA ILE A 177 14.52 9.69 -0.86
C ILE A 177 13.25 10.53 -0.73
N LEU A 178 13.09 11.28 0.36
CA LEU A 178 11.91 12.13 0.56
C LEU A 178 11.78 13.20 -0.54
N GLU A 179 12.87 13.82 -0.97
CA GLU A 179 12.87 14.76 -2.10
C GLU A 179 12.38 14.10 -3.40
N LEU A 180 12.81 12.86 -3.68
CA LEU A 180 12.33 12.10 -4.84
C LEU A 180 10.84 11.79 -4.73
N LEU A 181 10.37 11.37 -3.56
CA LEU A 181 8.96 11.08 -3.33
C LEU A 181 8.07 12.32 -3.49
N GLU A 182 8.49 13.47 -2.97
CA GLU A 182 7.78 14.74 -3.12
C GLU A 182 7.78 15.22 -4.58
N ARG A 183 8.92 15.20 -5.27
CA ARG A 183 9.06 15.59 -6.68
C ARG A 183 8.16 14.77 -7.60
N HIS A 184 8.01 13.49 -7.33
CA HIS A 184 7.19 12.59 -8.12
C HIS A 184 5.75 12.46 -7.61
N LEU A 185 5.33 13.28 -6.64
CA LEU A 185 3.98 13.31 -6.06
C LEU A 185 3.51 11.91 -5.63
N ILE A 186 4.33 11.22 -4.84
CA ILE A 186 4.05 9.84 -4.41
C ILE A 186 2.98 9.80 -3.33
N ASP A 187 1.94 9.00 -3.58
CA ASP A 187 0.84 8.76 -2.64
C ASP A 187 1.14 7.60 -1.69
N LEU A 188 1.79 6.54 -2.19
CA LEU A 188 2.07 5.31 -1.46
C LEU A 188 3.52 4.87 -1.64
N VAL A 189 4.17 4.51 -0.57
CA VAL A 189 5.51 3.89 -0.57
C VAL A 189 5.37 2.40 -0.27
N VAL A 190 5.97 1.53 -1.09
CA VAL A 190 5.98 0.09 -0.88
C VAL A 190 7.40 -0.37 -0.62
N LEU A 191 7.65 -0.91 0.57
CA LEU A 191 8.94 -1.49 0.95
C LEU A 191 8.96 -2.96 0.51
N ALA A 192 9.36 -3.20 -0.74
CA ALA A 192 9.44 -4.53 -1.35
C ALA A 192 10.80 -5.17 -1.06
N ARG A 193 10.98 -5.63 0.17
CA ARG A 193 12.28 -6.14 0.68
C ARG A 193 13.35 -5.04 0.75
N TYR A 194 12.95 -3.84 1.13
CA TYR A 194 13.87 -2.75 1.48
C TYR A 194 14.43 -3.00 2.87
N MET A 195 15.71 -3.39 2.95
CA MET A 195 16.35 -3.88 4.18
C MET A 195 16.94 -2.76 5.04
N GLN A 196 16.25 -1.62 5.11
CA GLN A 196 16.60 -0.49 5.97
C GLN A 196 15.41 -0.13 6.86
N VAL A 197 15.69 0.14 8.13
CA VAL A 197 14.68 0.66 9.07
C VAL A 197 14.49 2.14 8.77
N LEU A 198 13.30 2.61 8.52
CA LEU A 198 13.01 4.04 8.30
C LEU A 198 13.03 4.81 9.61
N SER A 199 13.46 6.07 9.58
CA SER A 199 13.40 6.94 10.76
C SER A 199 11.96 7.37 11.07
N ASN A 200 11.74 7.84 12.31
CA ASN A 200 10.45 8.41 12.71
C ASN A 200 10.04 9.58 11.80
N GLY A 201 11.01 10.48 11.52
CA GLY A 201 10.76 11.63 10.65
C GLY A 201 10.33 11.23 9.23
N PHE A 202 10.80 10.08 8.71
CA PHE A 202 10.36 9.56 7.43
C PHE A 202 8.93 9.00 7.52
N THR A 203 8.64 8.16 8.52
CA THR A 203 7.34 7.51 8.65
C THR A 203 6.20 8.51 8.97
N GLU A 204 6.50 9.59 9.68
CA GLU A 204 5.56 10.67 9.97
C GLU A 204 5.16 11.50 8.74
N ARG A 205 6.02 11.55 7.69
CA ARG A 205 5.68 12.21 6.41
C ARG A 205 4.64 11.41 5.59
N TYR A 206 4.60 10.10 5.77
CA TYR A 206 3.72 9.18 5.04
C TYR A 206 2.87 8.31 5.99
N PRO A 207 2.09 8.90 6.90
CA PRO A 207 1.32 8.14 7.88
C PRO A 207 0.29 7.25 7.20
N ARG A 208 0.35 5.93 7.43
CA ARG A 208 -0.50 4.90 6.78
C ARG A 208 -0.38 4.87 5.26
N ARG A 209 0.74 5.36 4.73
CA ARG A 209 1.08 5.37 3.30
C ARG A 209 2.44 4.74 3.03
N ILE A 210 2.91 3.87 3.92
CA ILE A 210 4.08 3.03 3.72
C ILE A 210 3.67 1.60 4.04
N ILE A 211 3.70 0.71 3.06
CA ILE A 211 3.42 -0.72 3.24
C ILE A 211 4.75 -1.47 3.22
N ASN A 212 5.02 -2.25 4.28
CA ASN A 212 6.19 -3.09 4.40
C ASN A 212 5.82 -4.57 4.27
N ILE A 213 6.65 -5.35 3.57
CA ILE A 213 6.62 -6.82 3.64
C ILE A 213 7.66 -7.32 4.63
N HIS A 214 7.19 -7.97 5.68
CA HIS A 214 8.01 -8.67 6.65
C HIS A 214 7.99 -10.18 6.36
N HIS A 215 9.16 -10.78 6.29
CA HIS A 215 9.37 -12.17 5.87
C HIS A 215 9.19 -13.18 7.00
N ALA A 216 8.25 -12.93 7.91
CA ALA A 216 7.78 -13.85 8.94
C ALA A 216 6.31 -13.59 9.27
N PHE A 217 5.68 -14.56 9.93
CA PHE A 217 4.34 -14.39 10.47
C PHE A 217 4.43 -13.65 11.81
N LEU A 218 4.22 -12.32 11.78
CA LEU A 218 4.28 -11.50 13.00
C LEU A 218 3.22 -11.93 14.03
N PRO A 219 3.56 -11.90 15.33
CA PRO A 219 4.78 -11.37 15.96
C PRO A 219 5.94 -12.35 16.08
N ALA A 220 5.89 -13.53 15.42
CA ALA A 220 6.93 -14.52 15.48
C ALA A 220 8.15 -14.16 14.60
N PHE A 221 9.37 -14.56 15.03
CA PHE A 221 10.62 -14.47 14.28
C PHE A 221 11.02 -13.06 13.82
N GLN A 222 10.78 -12.05 14.64
CA GLN A 222 11.29 -10.69 14.39
C GLN A 222 12.81 -10.65 14.23
N GLY A 223 13.32 -9.80 13.32
CA GLY A 223 14.75 -9.61 13.06
C GLY A 223 15.30 -10.43 11.88
N GLY A 224 16.65 -10.52 11.76
CA GLY A 224 17.35 -11.10 10.60
C GLY A 224 17.30 -12.62 10.51
N ASN A 225 17.52 -13.15 9.29
CA ASN A 225 17.62 -14.59 8.97
C ASN A 225 16.45 -15.46 9.48
N PRO A 226 15.18 -15.10 9.28
CA PRO A 226 14.05 -15.82 9.86
C PRO A 226 13.95 -17.27 9.34
N TYR A 227 14.29 -17.54 8.09
CA TYR A 227 14.23 -18.89 7.52
C TYR A 227 15.26 -19.84 8.13
N GLN A 228 16.48 -19.38 8.41
CA GLN A 228 17.49 -20.15 9.11
C GLN A 228 17.01 -20.48 10.54
N ARG A 229 16.50 -19.48 11.27
CA ARG A 229 15.99 -19.69 12.64
C ARG A 229 14.74 -20.57 12.67
N ALA A 230 13.87 -20.46 11.65
CA ALA A 230 12.71 -21.32 11.51
C ALA A 230 13.12 -22.79 11.30
N TRP A 231 14.11 -23.03 10.46
CA TRP A 231 14.68 -24.36 10.25
C TRP A 231 15.31 -24.93 11.51
N GLU A 232 16.20 -24.18 12.19
CA GLU A 232 16.83 -24.57 13.45
C GLU A 232 15.80 -24.90 14.55
N ARG A 233 14.69 -24.15 14.58
CA ARG A 233 13.60 -24.40 15.53
C ARG A 233 12.72 -25.59 15.16
N GLY A 234 12.82 -26.07 13.92
CA GLY A 234 12.00 -27.18 13.40
C GLY A 234 10.52 -26.84 13.31
N VAL A 235 10.18 -25.59 12.90
CA VAL A 235 8.80 -25.13 12.73
C VAL A 235 8.08 -25.95 11.68
N LYS A 236 6.76 -25.97 11.72
CA LYS A 236 5.90 -26.69 10.75
C LYS A 236 5.15 -25.74 9.81
N MET A 237 5.33 -24.44 9.99
CA MET A 237 4.74 -23.41 9.14
C MET A 237 5.70 -22.23 9.05
N ILE A 238 5.75 -21.62 7.87
CA ILE A 238 6.40 -20.32 7.63
C ILE A 238 5.36 -19.37 7.04
N GLY A 239 5.62 -18.09 7.12
CA GLY A 239 4.68 -17.09 6.62
C GLY A 239 5.32 -15.74 6.37
N ALA A 240 4.50 -14.80 5.93
CA ALA A 240 4.86 -13.41 5.73
C ALA A 240 3.74 -12.47 6.22
N THR A 241 4.09 -11.25 6.50
CA THR A 241 3.17 -10.20 6.98
C THR A 241 3.39 -8.93 6.20
N ALA A 242 2.31 -8.36 5.63
CA ALA A 242 2.32 -6.99 5.13
C ALA A 242 1.58 -6.09 6.13
N HIS A 243 2.21 -4.99 6.48
CA HIS A 243 1.70 -4.05 7.47
C HIS A 243 2.04 -2.61 7.09
N TYR A 244 1.33 -1.66 7.64
CA TYR A 244 1.76 -0.27 7.55
C TYR A 244 3.01 -0.06 8.40
N ALA A 245 4.04 0.54 7.82
CA ALA A 245 5.24 0.90 8.58
C ALA A 245 4.95 2.08 9.51
N THR A 246 5.46 1.98 10.73
CA THR A 246 5.41 3.01 11.78
C THR A 246 6.82 3.28 12.29
N ALA A 247 6.95 4.21 13.23
CA ALA A 247 8.20 4.49 13.92
C ALA A 247 8.77 3.25 14.64
N GLU A 248 7.90 2.40 15.15
CA GLU A 248 8.27 1.16 15.83
C GLU A 248 8.40 0.03 14.81
N LEU A 249 9.57 -0.62 14.80
CA LEU A 249 9.89 -1.67 13.84
C LEU A 249 8.91 -2.85 13.94
N ASP A 250 8.29 -3.19 12.82
CA ASP A 250 7.37 -4.33 12.64
C ASP A 250 6.12 -4.30 13.55
N GLU A 251 5.80 -3.14 14.16
CA GLU A 251 4.70 -2.97 15.11
C GLU A 251 3.45 -2.30 14.50
N GLY A 252 3.53 -1.88 13.24
CA GLY A 252 2.44 -1.19 12.56
C GLY A 252 1.23 -2.09 12.26
N PRO A 253 0.07 -1.49 11.96
CA PRO A 253 -1.17 -2.22 11.70
C PRO A 253 -1.02 -3.23 10.56
N ILE A 254 -1.35 -4.50 10.84
CA ILE A 254 -1.25 -5.61 9.89
C ILE A 254 -2.39 -5.48 8.86
N ILE A 255 -2.04 -5.60 7.58
CA ILE A 255 -2.99 -5.56 6.46
C ILE A 255 -3.32 -6.96 5.97
N GLU A 256 -2.28 -7.78 5.76
CA GLU A 256 -2.42 -9.12 5.18
C GLU A 256 -1.36 -10.05 5.76
N GLN A 257 -1.74 -11.30 5.97
CA GLN A 257 -0.82 -12.37 6.39
C GLN A 257 -1.17 -13.65 5.65
N ASP A 258 -0.15 -14.45 5.35
CA ASP A 258 -0.34 -15.80 4.80
C ASP A 258 0.73 -16.74 5.37
N VAL A 259 0.40 -18.03 5.43
CA VAL A 259 1.28 -19.08 5.94
C VAL A 259 1.25 -20.31 5.04
N GLU A 260 2.34 -21.06 5.02
CA GLU A 260 2.42 -22.31 4.29
C GLU A 260 3.02 -23.41 5.19
N ARG A 261 2.47 -24.63 5.11
CA ARG A 261 3.00 -25.80 5.79
C ARG A 261 4.29 -26.24 5.13
N ILE A 262 5.26 -26.59 5.97
CA ILE A 262 6.54 -27.16 5.54
C ILE A 262 6.75 -28.54 6.15
N THR A 263 7.53 -29.36 5.48
CA THR A 263 7.95 -30.68 5.98
C THR A 263 9.32 -30.59 6.65
N HIS A 264 9.73 -31.68 7.28
CA HIS A 264 11.06 -31.77 7.88
C HIS A 264 12.17 -31.95 6.83
N GLU A 265 11.82 -32.20 5.58
CA GLU A 265 12.76 -32.38 4.46
C GLU A 265 13.24 -31.02 3.91
N ALA A 266 12.46 -29.93 4.15
CA ALA A 266 12.80 -28.63 3.65
C ALA A 266 14.04 -28.04 4.35
N ASP A 267 15.07 -27.76 3.59
CA ASP A 267 16.27 -27.07 4.04
C ASP A 267 16.07 -25.52 4.07
N PRO A 268 17.00 -24.73 4.61
CA PRO A 268 16.90 -23.28 4.65
C PRO A 268 16.75 -22.61 3.28
N ALA A 269 17.30 -23.18 2.20
CA ALA A 269 17.21 -22.66 0.86
C ALA A 269 15.80 -22.87 0.30
N GLU A 270 15.22 -24.04 0.52
CA GLU A 270 13.84 -24.35 0.16
C GLU A 270 12.85 -23.50 0.95
N LEU A 271 13.06 -23.33 2.27
CA LEU A 271 12.23 -22.43 3.09
C LEU A 271 12.25 -21.00 2.56
N LYS A 272 13.42 -20.51 2.11
CA LYS A 272 13.53 -19.19 1.48
C LYS A 272 12.78 -19.13 0.15
N HIS A 273 12.80 -20.20 -0.66
CA HIS A 273 12.06 -20.27 -1.92
C HIS A 273 10.56 -20.23 -1.69
N ILE A 274 10.03 -21.08 -0.81
CA ILE A 274 8.61 -21.09 -0.41
C ILE A 274 8.21 -19.73 0.16
N GLY A 275 9.01 -19.20 1.08
CA GLY A 275 8.79 -17.90 1.71
C GLY A 275 8.71 -16.74 0.71
N SER A 276 9.54 -16.76 -0.33
CA SER A 276 9.48 -15.74 -1.41
C SER A 276 8.15 -15.79 -2.16
N GLY A 277 7.54 -16.97 -2.33
CA GLY A 277 6.20 -17.13 -2.88
C GLY A 277 5.12 -16.51 -2.00
N ILE A 278 5.22 -16.72 -0.68
CA ILE A 278 4.29 -16.14 0.30
C ILE A 278 4.43 -14.62 0.33
N GLU A 279 5.67 -14.10 0.41
CA GLU A 279 5.96 -12.67 0.43
C GLU A 279 5.33 -11.93 -0.76
N LYS A 280 5.45 -12.46 -1.98
CA LYS A 280 4.81 -11.90 -3.17
C LYS A 280 3.30 -11.78 -3.01
N ARG A 281 2.62 -12.89 -2.68
CA ARG A 281 1.17 -12.93 -2.53
C ARG A 281 0.66 -11.96 -1.47
N VAL A 282 1.32 -11.95 -0.30
CA VAL A 282 0.94 -11.10 0.84
C VAL A 282 1.12 -9.63 0.51
N LEU A 283 2.28 -9.25 -0.06
CA LEU A 283 2.53 -7.85 -0.42
C LEU A 283 1.54 -7.36 -1.48
N THR A 284 1.33 -8.13 -2.53
CA THR A 284 0.42 -7.76 -3.61
C THR A 284 -1.03 -7.61 -3.14
N ARG A 285 -1.52 -8.53 -2.27
CA ARG A 285 -2.86 -8.44 -1.69
C ARG A 285 -3.00 -7.18 -0.82
N ALA A 286 -1.99 -6.86 0.00
CA ALA A 286 -2.00 -5.67 0.84
C ALA A 286 -1.97 -4.37 0.03
N VAL A 287 -1.09 -4.27 -0.98
CA VAL A 287 -1.01 -3.11 -1.87
C VAL A 287 -2.32 -2.93 -2.64
N ARG A 288 -2.88 -4.00 -3.20
CA ARG A 288 -4.16 -3.97 -3.89
C ARG A 288 -5.30 -3.51 -2.97
N ALA A 289 -5.36 -4.02 -1.73
CA ALA A 289 -6.38 -3.60 -0.77
C ALA A 289 -6.29 -2.11 -0.43
N HIS A 290 -5.07 -1.57 -0.35
CA HIS A 290 -4.84 -0.14 -0.15
C HIS A 290 -5.30 0.68 -1.36
N LEU A 291 -4.85 0.31 -2.56
CA LEU A 291 -5.20 1.00 -3.82
C LEU A 291 -6.71 0.98 -4.12
N GLU A 292 -7.40 -0.09 -3.75
CA GLU A 292 -8.85 -0.22 -3.88
C GLU A 292 -9.62 0.45 -2.72
N HIS A 293 -8.94 1.16 -1.82
CA HIS A 293 -9.54 1.80 -0.64
C HIS A 293 -10.43 0.85 0.15
N ARG A 294 -9.87 -0.31 0.55
CA ARG A 294 -10.58 -1.35 1.31
C ARG A 294 -10.15 -1.45 2.76
N ILE A 295 -9.28 -0.54 3.23
CA ILE A 295 -8.66 -0.63 4.56
C ILE A 295 -9.09 0.54 5.42
N ILE A 296 -9.66 0.26 6.59
CA ILE A 296 -9.81 1.22 7.67
C ILE A 296 -8.87 0.81 8.80
N THR A 297 -8.03 1.73 9.26
CA THR A 297 -7.14 1.51 10.39
C THR A 297 -7.79 1.94 11.69
N THR A 298 -7.77 1.08 12.70
CA THR A 298 -8.28 1.38 14.06
C THR A 298 -7.22 0.98 15.09
N GLY A 299 -6.57 1.98 15.69
CA GLY A 299 -5.42 1.73 16.56
C GLY A 299 -4.32 0.92 15.85
N ARG A 300 -4.01 -0.25 16.40
CA ARG A 300 -3.02 -1.21 15.85
C ARG A 300 -3.64 -2.27 14.92
N ARG A 301 -4.93 -2.21 14.66
CA ARG A 301 -5.67 -3.18 13.82
C ARG A 301 -6.10 -2.54 12.50
N THR A 302 -6.45 -3.36 11.54
CA THR A 302 -7.12 -2.95 10.31
C THR A 302 -8.44 -3.71 10.14
N VAL A 303 -9.42 -3.02 9.57
CA VAL A 303 -10.60 -3.65 8.98
C VAL A 303 -10.38 -3.65 7.48
N VAL A 304 -10.25 -4.85 6.88
CA VAL A 304 -10.00 -5.02 5.45
C VAL A 304 -11.26 -5.60 4.82
N PHE A 305 -11.94 -4.79 4.03
CA PHE A 305 -13.13 -5.24 3.30
C PHE A 305 -12.76 -6.20 2.17
N SER A 306 -13.59 -7.21 1.94
CA SER A 306 -13.41 -8.17 0.84
C SER A 306 -13.49 -7.49 -0.54
N ARG A 307 -13.02 -8.17 -1.56
CA ARG A 307 -13.11 -7.69 -2.95
C ARG A 307 -14.53 -7.89 -3.50
#